data_c36ca8fc24eb397db75ae5597656bc2e
#
_entry.id   c36ca8fc24eb397db75ae5597656bc2e
#
_cell.length_a   1.000
_cell.length_b   1.000
_cell.length_c   1.000
_cell.angle_alpha   90.00
_cell.angle_beta   90.00
_cell.angle_gamma   90.00
#
_symmetry.space_group_name_H-M   'P 1'
#
loop_
_entity.id
_entity.type
_entity.pdbx_description
1 polymer ?
#
loop_
_entity_poly.entity_id
_entity_poly.type
_entity_poly.pdbx_seq_one_letter_code
_entity_poly.pdbx_strand_id
1 'polypeptide(L)'
;MMAKKKPKPLKRVQWRVEFVAVLVVERLVSLFSMESLWRIGANLSCLAYLFPSRWPIVRNNLRTVLGPGASEGEIASLSREVFRHTTANFLTALKGGQLSSPLVQAAIIPTDFDILERAIEKGKGVILVCPHMGNFELLTQGLGASHPDLNVAAIYRPLNNIHLDPLIQKRRSNHRMRMFSKFTSYQVPIKFVRDRGILGIIADQRAGRSGTIVPFFGRLMSMSPLPAFIHKHTGAPVVGISMKTVSPGKWEVRFHEPDLRDGEKLSTAHIAALLERATRQSLVDVFWMHDLWRLDKKRPLELSGKKGPLRLKQQPKTSLRPFPILVRIPDNLPDFRQTVPALKAMSTSRPDFELHLLGREQVRQEAWASGLPHAFHSVEDHVLPPNLPLALILTDDERAARELGHLYEGPIYSLPGTMQSGDNWRPVTLISELLPEDRWLEVARKLGMHDPPLRETYL
;
A
#
# COMPACT_ATOMS: atom_id res chain seq x y z
N MET A 1 2.36 -19.65 20.44
CA MET A 1 3.59 -19.57 19.63
C MET A 1 3.53 -20.69 18.58
N MET A 2 3.17 -20.42 17.32
CA MET A 2 3.21 -21.46 16.29
C MET A 2 4.68 -21.83 16.03
N ALA A 3 5.04 -23.09 16.25
CA ALA A 3 6.38 -23.59 15.97
C ALA A 3 6.71 -23.37 14.49
N LYS A 4 7.71 -22.52 14.19
CA LYS A 4 8.19 -22.35 12.82
C LYS A 4 8.70 -23.70 12.32
N LYS A 5 8.13 -24.23 11.21
CA LYS A 5 8.63 -25.45 10.57
C LYS A 5 10.14 -25.33 10.34
N LYS A 6 10.90 -26.36 10.73
CA LYS A 6 12.36 -26.39 10.50
C LYS A 6 12.65 -26.18 9.02
N PRO A 7 13.52 -25.23 8.66
CA PRO A 7 13.83 -24.96 7.25
C PRO A 7 14.52 -26.18 6.61
N LYS A 8 14.23 -26.42 5.32
CA LYS A 8 14.88 -27.47 4.53
C LYS A 8 16.41 -27.24 4.49
N PRO A 9 17.25 -28.29 4.38
CA PRO A 9 18.72 -28.16 4.42
C PRO A 9 19.27 -27.12 3.44
N LEU A 10 18.83 -27.13 2.18
CA LEU A 10 19.24 -26.17 1.14
C LEU A 10 18.94 -24.71 1.56
N LYS A 11 17.82 -24.48 2.23
CA LYS A 11 17.46 -23.14 2.70
C LYS A 11 18.35 -22.65 3.85
N ARG A 12 18.91 -23.57 4.65
CA ARG A 12 19.88 -23.21 5.70
C ARG A 12 21.22 -22.78 5.08
N VAL A 13 21.66 -23.45 4.02
CA VAL A 13 22.87 -23.07 3.28
C VAL A 13 22.66 -21.70 2.65
N GLN A 14 21.55 -21.50 1.93
CA GLN A 14 21.18 -20.21 1.37
C GLN A 14 21.23 -19.09 2.45
N TRP A 15 20.63 -19.29 3.62
CA TRP A 15 20.63 -18.30 4.69
C TRP A 15 22.02 -17.98 5.23
N ARG A 16 22.94 -18.96 5.27
CA ARG A 16 24.34 -18.71 5.65
C ARG A 16 25.06 -17.88 4.60
N VAL A 17 24.86 -18.20 3.32
CA VAL A 17 25.44 -17.44 2.20
C VAL A 17 24.94 -16.00 2.23
N GLU A 18 23.62 -15.78 2.38
CA GLU A 18 23.03 -14.45 2.53
C GLU A 18 23.65 -13.69 3.72
N PHE A 19 23.84 -14.36 4.86
CA PHE A 19 24.43 -13.76 6.06
C PHE A 19 25.87 -13.31 5.81
N VAL A 20 26.71 -14.19 5.22
CA VAL A 20 28.11 -13.86 4.90
C VAL A 20 28.16 -12.72 3.88
N ALA A 21 27.30 -12.77 2.84
CA ALA A 21 27.23 -11.71 1.84
C ALA A 21 26.89 -10.34 2.48
N VAL A 22 25.93 -10.31 3.40
CA VAL A 22 25.60 -9.06 4.12
C VAL A 22 26.79 -8.57 4.94
N LEU A 23 27.51 -9.43 5.66
CA LEU A 23 28.69 -9.03 6.44
C LEU A 23 29.80 -8.46 5.54
N VAL A 24 30.05 -9.08 4.37
CA VAL A 24 31.04 -8.58 3.41
C VAL A 24 30.62 -7.20 2.89
N VAL A 25 29.38 -7.04 2.47
CA VAL A 25 28.86 -5.76 1.98
C VAL A 25 28.94 -4.69 3.09
N GLU A 26 28.56 -5.01 4.32
CA GLU A 26 28.66 -4.11 5.46
C GLU A 26 30.12 -3.68 5.72
N ARG A 27 31.07 -4.59 5.56
CA ARG A 27 32.50 -4.27 5.69
C ARG A 27 32.96 -3.32 4.58
N LEU A 28 32.51 -3.57 3.35
CA LEU A 28 32.81 -2.68 2.22
C LEU A 28 32.21 -1.28 2.39
N VAL A 29 30.92 -1.20 2.72
CA VAL A 29 30.25 0.11 2.91
C VAL A 29 30.81 0.89 4.09
N SER A 30 31.42 0.23 5.10
CA SER A 30 32.06 0.91 6.22
C SER A 30 33.24 1.81 5.82
N LEU A 31 33.85 1.53 4.68
CA LEU A 31 35.00 2.30 4.14
C LEU A 31 34.62 3.64 3.52
N PHE A 32 33.35 3.85 3.21
CA PHE A 32 32.87 5.02 2.49
C PHE A 32 32.12 5.98 3.43
N SER A 33 32.09 7.28 3.11
CA SER A 33 31.24 8.24 3.79
C SER A 33 29.74 8.00 3.47
N MET A 34 28.84 8.55 4.28
CA MET A 34 27.39 8.48 3.99
C MET A 34 27.04 9.15 2.66
N GLU A 35 27.71 10.27 2.36
CA GLU A 35 27.56 10.98 1.09
C GLU A 35 28.02 10.13 -0.10
N SER A 36 29.23 9.54 -0.02
CA SER A 36 29.73 8.67 -1.08
C SER A 36 28.83 7.46 -1.31
N LEU A 37 28.36 6.81 -0.23
CA LEU A 37 27.43 5.68 -0.33
C LEU A 37 26.11 6.09 -0.97
N TRP A 38 25.58 7.25 -0.64
CA TRP A 38 24.36 7.74 -1.27
C TRP A 38 24.57 7.93 -2.77
N ARG A 39 25.67 8.58 -3.19
CA ARG A 39 26.02 8.80 -4.61
C ARG A 39 26.22 7.46 -5.35
N ILE A 40 26.94 6.52 -4.75
CA ILE A 40 27.16 5.18 -5.30
C ILE A 40 25.80 4.47 -5.47
N GLY A 41 24.96 4.47 -4.42
CA GLY A 41 23.64 3.85 -4.47
C GLY A 41 22.74 4.48 -5.52
N ALA A 42 22.74 5.80 -5.65
CA ALA A 42 22.01 6.52 -6.67
C ALA A 42 22.43 6.10 -8.09
N ASN A 43 23.72 5.95 -8.34
CA ASN A 43 24.24 5.50 -9.63
C ASN A 43 23.96 4.00 -9.90
N LEU A 44 23.95 3.17 -8.86
CA LEU A 44 23.58 1.75 -8.96
C LEU A 44 22.09 1.53 -9.24
N SER A 45 21.28 2.58 -9.26
CA SER A 45 19.84 2.47 -9.59
C SER A 45 19.55 1.89 -10.98
N CYS A 46 20.50 1.97 -11.91
CA CYS A 46 20.42 1.28 -13.21
C CYS A 46 20.23 -0.24 -13.05
N LEU A 47 20.72 -0.85 -11.97
CA LEU A 47 20.49 -2.25 -11.66
C LEU A 47 19.02 -2.57 -11.34
N ALA A 48 18.17 -1.56 -11.09
CA ALA A 48 16.73 -1.75 -10.89
C ALA A 48 16.06 -2.36 -12.15
N TYR A 49 16.63 -2.19 -13.33
CA TYR A 49 16.16 -2.85 -14.55
C TYR A 49 16.28 -4.38 -14.51
N LEU A 50 17.13 -4.92 -13.62
CA LEU A 50 17.19 -6.36 -13.35
C LEU A 50 15.98 -6.89 -12.58
N PHE A 51 15.13 -6.00 -12.05
CA PHE A 51 13.91 -6.34 -11.31
C PHE A 51 12.65 -5.83 -12.03
N PRO A 52 12.35 -6.34 -13.25
CA PRO A 52 11.28 -5.80 -14.11
C PRO A 52 9.91 -5.81 -13.44
N SER A 53 9.65 -6.76 -12.52
CA SER A 53 8.38 -6.87 -11.80
C SER A 53 8.09 -5.69 -10.84
N ARG A 54 9.07 -4.87 -10.49
CA ARG A 54 8.88 -3.72 -9.58
C ARG A 54 8.48 -2.44 -10.30
N TRP A 55 8.85 -2.28 -11.55
CA TRP A 55 8.53 -1.10 -12.34
C TRP A 55 7.03 -0.84 -12.46
N PRO A 56 6.18 -1.82 -12.84
CA PRO A 56 4.73 -1.60 -12.88
C PRO A 56 4.15 -1.21 -11.51
N ILE A 57 4.67 -1.80 -10.42
CA ILE A 57 4.20 -1.48 -9.06
C ILE A 57 4.47 -0.02 -8.73
N VAL A 58 5.70 0.46 -8.94
CA VAL A 58 6.07 1.85 -8.68
C VAL A 58 5.23 2.81 -9.52
N ARG A 59 5.11 2.54 -10.83
CA ARG A 59 4.32 3.37 -11.75
C ARG A 59 2.84 3.42 -11.35
N ASN A 60 2.24 2.29 -11.00
CA ASN A 60 0.84 2.23 -10.58
C ASN A 60 0.60 2.97 -9.26
N ASN A 61 1.51 2.83 -8.29
CA ASN A 61 1.45 3.60 -7.05
C ASN A 61 1.54 5.10 -7.33
N LEU A 62 2.48 5.54 -8.17
CA LEU A 62 2.66 6.95 -8.53
C LEU A 62 1.45 7.50 -9.31
N ARG A 63 0.89 6.74 -10.25
CA ARG A 63 -0.38 7.13 -10.91
C ARG A 63 -1.49 7.36 -9.90
N THR A 64 -1.61 6.47 -8.92
CA THR A 64 -2.61 6.61 -7.85
C THR A 64 -2.37 7.87 -7.03
N VAL A 65 -1.14 8.18 -6.69
CA VAL A 65 -0.77 9.33 -5.86
C VAL A 65 -0.92 10.66 -6.60
N LEU A 66 -0.43 10.73 -7.84
CA LEU A 66 -0.48 11.94 -8.66
C LEU A 66 -1.90 12.20 -9.21
N GLY A 67 -2.65 11.15 -9.53
CA GLY A 67 -4.00 11.25 -10.06
C GLY A 67 -4.07 11.34 -11.58
N PRO A 68 -5.28 11.55 -12.13
CA PRO A 68 -5.54 11.42 -13.57
C PRO A 68 -4.87 12.50 -14.43
N GLY A 69 -4.44 13.61 -13.84
CA GLY A 69 -3.77 14.70 -14.58
C GLY A 69 -2.28 14.46 -14.86
N ALA A 70 -1.66 13.42 -14.27
CA ALA A 70 -0.25 13.16 -14.47
C ALA A 70 0.03 12.47 -15.81
N SER A 71 0.99 12.98 -16.56
CA SER A 71 1.42 12.40 -17.82
C SER A 71 2.26 11.11 -17.60
N GLU A 72 2.26 10.19 -18.56
CA GLU A 72 3.11 9.00 -18.51
C GLU A 72 4.61 9.35 -18.48
N GLY A 73 5.01 10.45 -19.11
CA GLY A 73 6.38 10.97 -19.05
C GLY A 73 6.79 11.40 -17.65
N GLU A 74 5.91 12.10 -16.94
CA GLU A 74 6.10 12.52 -15.55
C GLU A 74 6.19 11.31 -14.62
N ILE A 75 5.27 10.34 -14.76
CA ILE A 75 5.28 9.10 -13.97
C ILE A 75 6.57 8.30 -14.23
N ALA A 76 7.00 8.20 -15.47
CA ALA A 76 8.23 7.48 -15.83
C ALA A 76 9.48 8.18 -15.27
N SER A 77 9.53 9.51 -15.33
CA SER A 77 10.63 10.31 -14.76
C SER A 77 10.70 10.16 -13.25
N LEU A 78 9.56 10.34 -12.57
CA LEU A 78 9.47 10.20 -11.12
C LEU A 78 9.78 8.75 -10.67
N SER A 79 9.38 7.73 -11.46
CA SER A 79 9.74 6.34 -11.17
C SER A 79 11.24 6.11 -11.16
N ARG A 80 11.99 6.69 -12.10
CA ARG A 80 13.47 6.60 -12.12
C ARG A 80 14.08 7.22 -10.85
N GLU A 81 13.60 8.40 -10.44
CA GLU A 81 14.08 9.04 -9.22
C GLU A 81 13.72 8.24 -7.96
N VAL A 82 12.54 7.62 -7.90
CA VAL A 82 12.17 6.69 -6.82
C VAL A 82 13.16 5.53 -6.72
N PHE A 83 13.54 4.90 -7.83
CA PHE A 83 14.54 3.82 -7.81
C PHE A 83 15.91 4.35 -7.37
N ARG A 84 16.30 5.54 -7.83
CA ARG A 84 17.56 6.19 -7.47
C ARG A 84 17.63 6.45 -5.96
N HIS A 85 16.62 7.09 -5.38
CA HIS A 85 16.55 7.36 -3.94
C HIS A 85 16.43 6.08 -3.12
N THR A 86 15.61 5.12 -3.55
CA THR A 86 15.48 3.83 -2.87
C THR A 86 16.82 3.10 -2.77
N THR A 87 17.56 2.98 -3.88
CA THR A 87 18.86 2.28 -3.90
C THR A 87 19.89 3.01 -3.03
N ALA A 88 19.91 4.34 -3.11
CA ALA A 88 20.81 5.18 -2.29
C ALA A 88 20.49 5.05 -0.79
N ASN A 89 19.20 5.13 -0.42
CA ASN A 89 18.78 5.00 0.97
C ASN A 89 19.03 3.60 1.53
N PHE A 90 18.84 2.53 0.74
CA PHE A 90 19.19 1.18 1.18
C PHE A 90 20.70 0.98 1.37
N LEU A 91 21.52 1.50 0.47
CA LEU A 91 22.99 1.37 0.61
C LEU A 91 23.51 2.12 1.84
N THR A 92 23.00 3.33 2.08
CA THR A 92 23.34 4.09 3.28
C THR A 92 22.80 3.47 4.57
N ALA A 93 21.63 2.80 4.51
CA ALA A 93 21.04 2.10 5.64
C ALA A 93 21.92 0.95 6.16
N LEU A 94 22.66 0.27 5.28
CA LEU A 94 23.61 -0.79 5.67
C LEU A 94 24.72 -0.26 6.58
N LYS A 95 25.12 0.99 6.42
CA LYS A 95 26.09 1.65 7.30
C LYS A 95 25.43 2.26 8.54
N GLY A 96 24.16 2.65 8.47
CA GLY A 96 23.47 3.39 9.54
C GLY A 96 23.62 2.75 10.92
N GLY A 97 23.44 1.43 11.01
CA GLY A 97 23.61 0.69 12.26
C GLY A 97 25.02 0.63 12.86
N GLN A 98 26.01 1.24 12.23
CA GLN A 98 27.42 1.29 12.68
C GLN A 98 27.87 2.72 13.04
N LEU A 99 26.99 3.71 12.86
CA LEU A 99 27.32 5.10 13.11
C LEU A 99 27.38 5.42 14.61
N SER A 100 28.33 6.26 15.01
CA SER A 100 28.34 6.88 16.33
C SER A 100 27.26 7.96 16.44
N SER A 101 26.85 8.32 17.67
CA SER A 101 25.82 9.35 17.89
C SER A 101 26.11 10.67 17.16
N PRO A 102 27.34 11.24 17.19
CA PRO A 102 27.61 12.45 16.43
C PRO A 102 27.40 12.33 14.93
N LEU A 103 27.71 11.17 14.34
CA LEU A 103 27.50 10.93 12.90
C LEU A 103 26.02 10.75 12.55
N VAL A 104 25.23 10.13 13.44
CA VAL A 104 23.77 10.05 13.29
C VAL A 104 23.16 11.45 13.35
N GLN A 105 23.56 12.26 14.35
CA GLN A 105 23.10 13.64 14.51
C GLN A 105 23.46 14.53 13.31
N ALA A 106 24.68 14.38 12.77
CA ALA A 106 25.11 15.12 11.59
C ALA A 106 24.37 14.75 10.30
N ALA A 107 23.79 13.54 10.25
CA ALA A 107 23.05 13.05 9.10
C ALA A 107 21.55 13.40 9.14
N ILE A 108 21.00 13.73 10.31
CA ILE A 108 19.57 14.02 10.53
C ILE A 108 19.39 15.48 10.90
N ILE A 109 18.52 16.17 10.16
CA ILE A 109 18.14 17.56 10.40
C ILE A 109 16.69 17.56 10.88
N PRO A 110 16.43 17.75 12.19
CA PRO A 110 15.05 17.80 12.70
C PRO A 110 14.38 19.12 12.32
N THR A 111 13.11 19.06 11.95
CA THR A 111 12.26 20.20 11.62
C THR A 111 10.91 20.05 12.32
N ASP A 112 10.36 21.13 12.84
CA ASP A 112 9.11 21.15 13.63
C ASP A 112 9.18 20.19 14.85
N PHE A 113 10.35 20.12 15.50
CA PHE A 113 10.62 19.23 16.62
C PHE A 113 9.80 19.57 17.87
N ASP A 114 9.42 20.83 18.03
CA ASP A 114 8.51 21.33 19.06
C ASP A 114 7.17 20.57 19.11
N ILE A 115 6.71 20.02 17.98
CA ILE A 115 5.53 19.13 17.93
C ILE A 115 5.76 17.87 18.77
N LEU A 116 6.95 17.29 18.70
CA LEU A 116 7.30 16.12 19.52
C LEU A 116 7.47 16.52 20.99
N GLU A 117 8.10 17.66 21.27
CA GLU A 117 8.29 18.16 22.64
C GLU A 117 6.94 18.38 23.33
N ARG A 118 6.02 19.10 22.70
CA ARG A 118 4.63 19.26 23.21
C ARG A 118 3.90 17.93 23.41
N ALA A 119 4.18 16.93 22.57
CA ALA A 119 3.58 15.61 22.74
C ALA A 119 4.16 14.87 23.96
N ILE A 120 5.48 15.00 24.22
CA ILE A 120 6.17 14.41 25.38
C ILE A 120 5.70 15.07 26.69
N GLU A 121 5.53 16.40 26.71
CA GLU A 121 5.07 17.18 27.87
C GLU A 121 3.71 16.73 28.37
N LYS A 122 2.84 16.15 27.53
CA LYS A 122 1.57 15.56 27.96
C LYS A 122 1.74 14.37 28.92
N GLY A 123 2.94 13.81 29.08
CA GLY A 123 3.28 12.80 30.09
C GLY A 123 2.63 11.43 29.88
N LYS A 124 2.01 11.16 28.72
CA LYS A 124 1.27 9.90 28.41
C LYS A 124 2.05 8.95 27.50
N GLY A 125 3.36 9.23 27.25
CA GLY A 125 4.10 8.60 26.19
C GLY A 125 3.70 9.15 24.81
N VAL A 126 4.34 8.69 23.74
CA VAL A 126 4.08 9.17 22.36
C VAL A 126 4.06 8.00 21.38
N ILE A 127 3.19 8.05 20.39
CA ILE A 127 3.16 7.12 19.26
C ILE A 127 3.65 7.87 18.02
N LEU A 128 4.79 7.48 17.50
CA LEU A 128 5.34 8.02 16.25
C LEU A 128 4.88 7.13 15.08
N VAL A 129 4.32 7.73 14.05
CA VAL A 129 3.94 7.02 12.82
C VAL A 129 4.69 7.60 11.64
N CYS A 130 5.28 6.73 10.81
CA CYS A 130 5.99 7.16 9.61
C CYS A 130 5.72 6.20 8.43
N PRO A 131 5.81 6.69 7.17
CA PRO A 131 5.87 5.84 6.00
C PRO A 131 7.29 5.22 5.87
N HIS A 132 7.43 4.19 5.03
CA HIS A 132 8.74 3.72 4.57
C HIS A 132 9.33 4.76 3.62
N MET A 133 10.10 5.69 4.15
CA MET A 133 10.55 6.87 3.44
C MET A 133 11.97 7.28 3.86
N GLY A 134 12.78 7.73 2.91
CA GLY A 134 14.16 8.11 3.16
C GLY A 134 14.99 6.95 3.74
N ASN A 135 15.95 7.27 4.59
CA ASN A 135 16.69 6.26 5.34
C ASN A 135 15.99 5.93 6.66
N PHE A 136 14.79 5.30 6.59
CA PHE A 136 14.00 4.95 7.77
C PHE A 136 14.73 4.00 8.76
N GLU A 137 15.77 3.28 8.33
CA GLU A 137 16.61 2.49 9.24
C GLU A 137 17.45 3.40 10.15
N LEU A 138 17.94 4.52 9.62
CA LEU A 138 18.66 5.53 10.41
C LEU A 138 17.70 6.32 11.32
N LEU A 139 16.45 6.55 10.88
CA LEU A 139 15.43 7.23 11.67
C LEU A 139 15.20 6.54 13.02
N THR A 140 15.25 5.20 13.05
CA THR A 140 15.07 4.44 14.29
C THR A 140 16.14 4.76 15.35
N GLN A 141 17.29 5.30 14.94
CA GLN A 141 18.41 5.60 15.81
C GLN A 141 18.48 7.09 16.18
N GLY A 142 17.83 7.95 15.38
CA GLY A 142 17.96 9.40 15.48
C GLY A 142 17.62 9.96 16.87
N LEU A 143 16.43 9.62 17.39
CA LEU A 143 16.02 10.09 18.72
C LEU A 143 16.92 9.59 19.84
N GLY A 144 17.27 8.29 19.85
CA GLY A 144 18.16 7.74 20.88
C GLY A 144 19.58 8.30 20.83
N ALA A 145 20.06 8.67 19.63
CA ALA A 145 21.37 9.30 19.47
C ALA A 145 21.38 10.76 19.94
N SER A 146 20.29 11.51 19.71
CA SER A 146 20.19 12.93 20.05
C SER A 146 19.65 13.17 21.47
N HIS A 147 18.81 12.27 21.98
CA HIS A 147 18.14 12.39 23.27
C HIS A 147 18.24 11.06 24.04
N PRO A 148 19.41 10.76 24.61
CA PRO A 148 19.71 9.45 25.26
C PRO A 148 18.83 9.16 26.48
N ASP A 149 18.20 10.19 27.06
CA ASP A 149 17.30 10.07 28.22
C ASP A 149 15.88 9.64 27.82
N LEU A 150 15.54 9.72 26.56
CA LEU A 150 14.22 9.28 26.06
C LEU A 150 14.17 7.74 25.97
N ASN A 151 13.08 7.19 26.45
CA ASN A 151 12.80 5.76 26.35
C ASN A 151 12.10 5.46 25.00
N VAL A 152 12.88 5.02 24.01
CA VAL A 152 12.40 4.87 22.63
C VAL A 152 12.33 3.40 22.23
N ALA A 153 11.26 3.02 21.52
CA ALA A 153 11.10 1.69 20.95
C ALA A 153 10.50 1.76 19.54
N ALA A 154 10.69 0.68 18.77
CA ALA A 154 9.98 0.51 17.49
C ALA A 154 9.41 -0.90 17.34
N ILE A 155 8.32 -1.01 16.55
CA ILE A 155 7.76 -2.31 16.20
C ILE A 155 8.39 -2.75 14.87
N TYR A 156 8.87 -4.00 14.84
CA TYR A 156 9.48 -4.55 13.65
C TYR A 156 8.94 -5.94 13.30
N ARG A 157 9.08 -6.32 12.04
CA ARG A 157 8.82 -7.68 11.59
C ARG A 157 10.14 -8.47 11.58
N PRO A 158 10.27 -9.55 12.38
CA PRO A 158 11.43 -10.43 12.33
C PRO A 158 11.68 -10.99 10.93
N LEU A 159 12.94 -11.04 10.53
CA LEU A 159 13.35 -11.65 9.28
C LEU A 159 13.17 -13.17 9.33
N ASN A 160 12.99 -13.77 8.15
CA ASN A 160 12.90 -15.23 8.06
C ASN A 160 14.27 -15.90 8.24
N ASN A 161 15.36 -15.24 7.81
CA ASN A 161 16.73 -15.72 7.97
C ASN A 161 17.16 -15.60 9.43
N ILE A 162 17.35 -16.75 10.08
CA ILE A 162 17.68 -16.85 11.51
C ILE A 162 19.05 -16.28 11.89
N HIS A 163 19.94 -16.10 10.91
CA HIS A 163 21.27 -15.52 11.12
C HIS A 163 21.24 -14.00 10.97
N LEU A 164 20.45 -13.50 10.00
CA LEU A 164 20.33 -12.05 9.74
C LEU A 164 19.45 -11.35 10.77
N ASP A 165 18.38 -11.99 11.27
CA ASP A 165 17.45 -11.34 12.19
C ASP A 165 18.14 -10.81 13.46
N PRO A 166 18.96 -11.59 14.19
CA PRO A 166 19.69 -11.10 15.36
C PRO A 166 20.69 -9.98 15.04
N LEU A 167 21.36 -10.05 13.87
CA LEU A 167 22.28 -9.00 13.42
C LEU A 167 21.57 -7.67 13.20
N ILE A 168 20.49 -7.68 12.42
CA ILE A 168 19.71 -6.48 12.14
C ILE A 168 19.06 -5.94 13.42
N GLN A 169 18.53 -6.82 14.28
CA GLN A 169 17.99 -6.41 15.58
C GLN A 169 19.04 -5.72 16.44
N LYS A 170 20.25 -6.29 16.55
CA LYS A 170 21.37 -5.66 17.27
C LYS A 170 21.70 -4.26 16.75
N ARG A 171 21.69 -4.08 15.39
CA ARG A 171 21.98 -2.77 14.78
C ARG A 171 20.88 -1.75 15.04
N ARG A 172 19.62 -2.18 14.97
CA ARG A 172 18.47 -1.31 15.29
C ARG A 172 18.39 -0.99 16.78
N SER A 173 18.96 -1.81 17.64
CA SER A 173 19.00 -1.59 19.09
C SER A 173 20.15 -0.70 19.56
N ASN A 174 20.94 -0.15 18.63
CA ASN A 174 21.94 0.85 18.98
C ASN A 174 21.28 2.11 19.57
N HIS A 175 22.02 2.92 20.26
CA HIS A 175 21.53 4.16 20.89
C HIS A 175 20.30 3.95 21.80
N ARG A 176 20.29 2.84 22.57
CA ARG A 176 19.23 2.45 23.54
C ARG A 176 17.84 2.23 22.94
N MET A 177 17.72 2.09 21.61
CA MET A 177 16.44 1.75 20.95
C MET A 177 16.00 0.32 21.35
N ARG A 178 14.76 0.18 21.81
CA ARG A 178 14.13 -1.14 22.05
C ARG A 178 13.37 -1.61 20.82
N MET A 179 13.44 -2.90 20.52
CA MET A 179 12.77 -3.49 19.36
C MET A 179 11.70 -4.48 19.78
N PHE A 180 10.42 -4.19 19.49
CA PHE A 180 9.30 -5.09 19.72
C PHE A 180 8.93 -5.84 18.46
N SER A 181 8.94 -7.18 18.53
CA SER A 181 8.44 -7.98 17.41
C SER A 181 6.94 -7.75 17.20
N LYS A 182 6.50 -7.64 15.96
CA LYS A 182 5.06 -7.57 15.64
C LYS A 182 4.26 -8.79 16.10
N PHE A 183 4.91 -9.86 16.52
CA PHE A 183 4.28 -11.06 17.09
C PHE A 183 4.22 -11.04 18.61
N THR A 184 4.81 -10.03 19.25
CA THR A 184 4.68 -9.82 20.70
C THR A 184 3.25 -9.45 21.05
N SER A 185 2.79 -9.85 22.24
CA SER A 185 1.46 -9.43 22.74
C SER A 185 1.33 -7.91 22.73
N TYR A 186 0.18 -7.38 22.29
CA TYR A 186 -0.11 -5.95 22.27
C TYR A 186 -0.04 -5.28 23.64
N GLN A 187 -0.14 -6.04 24.71
CA GLN A 187 0.02 -5.51 26.08
C GLN A 187 1.42 -4.94 26.33
N VAL A 188 2.46 -5.51 25.69
CA VAL A 188 3.86 -5.07 25.89
C VAL A 188 4.07 -3.65 25.35
N PRO A 189 3.79 -3.34 24.07
CA PRO A 189 3.91 -1.96 23.57
C PRO A 189 2.92 -0.99 24.24
N ILE A 190 1.72 -1.43 24.64
CA ILE A 190 0.78 -0.60 25.40
C ILE A 190 1.37 -0.22 26.75
N LYS A 191 1.92 -1.20 27.51
CA LYS A 191 2.58 -0.92 28.79
C LYS A 191 3.75 0.03 28.60
N PHE A 192 4.59 -0.20 27.59
CA PHE A 192 5.74 0.64 27.30
C PHE A 192 5.34 2.11 27.04
N VAL A 193 4.27 2.35 26.29
CA VAL A 193 3.74 3.70 26.04
C VAL A 193 3.15 4.31 27.33
N ARG A 194 2.42 3.54 28.14
CA ARG A 194 1.90 3.99 29.45
C ARG A 194 3.02 4.38 30.41
N ASP A 195 4.16 3.70 30.33
CA ASP A 195 5.37 4.02 31.10
C ASP A 195 6.16 5.21 30.47
N ARG A 196 5.47 6.10 29.74
CA ARG A 196 6.00 7.31 29.06
C ARG A 196 6.98 7.01 27.94
N GLY A 197 6.97 5.81 27.37
CA GLY A 197 7.81 5.45 26.23
C GLY A 197 7.35 6.10 24.92
N ILE A 198 8.28 6.30 24.01
CA ILE A 198 8.05 6.78 22.64
C ILE A 198 8.12 5.58 21.69
N LEU A 199 7.00 5.25 21.05
CA LEU A 199 6.87 4.05 20.22
C LEU A 199 6.76 4.40 18.75
N GLY A 200 7.77 4.03 17.95
CA GLY A 200 7.79 4.16 16.51
C GLY A 200 7.06 3.01 15.80
N ILE A 201 6.18 3.33 14.84
CA ILE A 201 5.44 2.36 14.02
C ILE A 201 5.47 2.82 12.56
N ILE A 202 6.08 2.03 11.69
CA ILE A 202 5.97 2.22 10.25
C ILE A 202 4.66 1.58 9.80
N ALA A 203 3.68 2.36 9.31
CA ALA A 203 2.30 1.92 9.20
C ALA A 203 1.66 2.10 7.81
N ASP A 204 2.45 2.42 6.78
CA ASP A 204 2.00 2.72 5.41
C ASP A 204 1.82 1.48 4.52
N GLN A 205 2.16 0.28 4.99
CA GLN A 205 2.01 -0.94 4.21
C GLN A 205 0.62 -1.56 4.33
N ARG A 206 0.21 -2.24 3.25
CA ARG A 206 -1.05 -2.99 3.22
C ARG A 206 -1.10 -4.06 4.32
N ALA A 207 -2.10 -3.99 5.18
CA ALA A 207 -2.30 -4.91 6.31
C ALA A 207 -3.12 -6.17 5.94
N GLY A 208 -3.55 -6.30 4.67
CA GLY A 208 -4.37 -7.41 4.21
C GLY A 208 -5.71 -7.49 4.96
N ARG A 209 -6.21 -8.70 5.20
CA ARG A 209 -7.50 -8.90 5.88
C ARG A 209 -7.52 -8.47 7.36
N SER A 210 -6.38 -8.23 7.98
CA SER A 210 -6.31 -7.79 9.39
C SER A 210 -6.34 -6.27 9.55
N GLY A 211 -6.33 -5.52 8.47
CA GLY A 211 -6.37 -4.06 8.47
C GLY A 211 -7.78 -3.49 8.55
N THR A 212 -7.82 -2.17 8.69
CA THR A 212 -9.02 -1.35 8.52
C THR A 212 -8.94 -0.71 7.13
N ILE A 213 -10.03 -0.72 6.38
CA ILE A 213 -10.08 -0.01 5.10
C ILE A 213 -10.29 1.46 5.37
N VAL A 214 -9.42 2.25 4.77
CA VAL A 214 -9.41 3.71 4.87
C VAL A 214 -9.00 4.30 3.52
N PRO A 215 -9.40 5.55 3.22
CA PRO A 215 -8.83 6.28 2.10
C PRO A 215 -7.34 6.53 2.33
N PHE A 216 -6.55 6.34 1.29
CA PHE A 216 -5.14 6.73 1.23
C PHE A 216 -4.86 7.20 -0.19
N PHE A 217 -4.50 8.46 -0.36
CA PHE A 217 -4.46 9.15 -1.67
C PHE A 217 -5.78 9.03 -2.48
N GLY A 218 -6.91 9.06 -1.76
CA GLY A 218 -8.24 8.95 -2.36
C GLY A 218 -8.64 7.53 -2.78
N ARG A 219 -7.78 6.53 -2.66
CA ARG A 219 -8.09 5.12 -2.94
C ARG A 219 -8.25 4.32 -1.65
N LEU A 220 -9.20 3.40 -1.63
CA LEU A 220 -9.42 2.54 -0.47
C LEU A 220 -8.28 1.54 -0.31
N MET A 221 -7.67 1.54 0.87
CA MET A 221 -6.54 0.65 1.21
C MET A 221 -6.75 0.05 2.60
N SER A 222 -6.31 -1.21 2.77
CA SER A 222 -6.26 -1.85 4.08
C SER A 222 -5.02 -1.40 4.84
N MET A 223 -5.19 -0.60 5.89
CA MET A 223 -4.12 -0.07 6.73
C MET A 223 -4.12 -0.70 8.12
N SER A 224 -2.96 -0.77 8.75
CA SER A 224 -2.84 -1.31 10.11
C SER A 224 -3.58 -0.44 11.13
N PRO A 225 -4.53 -0.97 11.91
CA PRO A 225 -5.21 -0.22 12.97
C PRO A 225 -4.34 -0.04 14.22
N LEU A 226 -3.12 -0.58 14.26
CA LEU A 226 -2.31 -0.67 15.46
C LEU A 226 -1.99 0.68 16.13
N PRO A 227 -1.61 1.76 15.40
CA PRO A 227 -1.38 3.06 16.03
C PRO A 227 -2.63 3.61 16.73
N ALA A 228 -3.77 3.59 16.04
CA ALA A 228 -5.05 4.03 16.60
C ALA A 228 -5.51 3.15 17.78
N PHE A 229 -5.24 1.85 17.72
CA PHE A 229 -5.53 0.91 18.78
C PHE A 229 -4.72 1.22 20.05
N ILE A 230 -3.42 1.46 19.93
CA ILE A 230 -2.55 1.82 21.07
C ILE A 230 -2.97 3.17 21.65
N HIS A 231 -3.22 4.18 20.78
CA HIS A 231 -3.76 5.48 21.22
C HIS A 231 -5.01 5.31 22.06
N LYS A 232 -5.99 4.53 21.57
CA LYS A 232 -7.26 4.27 22.29
C LYS A 232 -7.06 3.72 23.70
N HIS A 233 -6.02 2.89 23.89
CA HIS A 233 -5.76 2.20 25.18
C HIS A 233 -4.83 2.98 26.12
N THR A 234 -4.10 3.96 25.63
CA THR A 234 -3.09 4.71 26.40
C THR A 234 -3.43 6.18 26.55
N GLY A 235 -4.20 6.75 25.64
CA GLY A 235 -4.40 8.20 25.54
C GLY A 235 -3.14 8.95 25.06
N ALA A 236 -2.11 8.24 24.63
CA ALA A 236 -0.86 8.84 24.14
C ALA A 236 -1.09 9.62 22.85
N PRO A 237 -0.54 10.82 22.67
CA PRO A 237 -0.60 11.56 21.43
C PRO A 237 0.08 10.77 20.30
N VAL A 238 -0.42 10.99 19.07
CA VAL A 238 0.16 10.46 17.84
C VAL A 238 0.84 11.59 17.09
N VAL A 239 2.08 11.37 16.66
CA VAL A 239 2.86 12.31 15.85
C VAL A 239 3.32 11.61 14.58
N GLY A 240 3.12 12.26 13.43
CA GLY A 240 3.60 11.79 12.14
C GLY A 240 5.05 12.19 11.92
N ILE A 241 5.78 11.40 11.14
CA ILE A 241 7.15 11.72 10.74
C ILE A 241 7.28 11.53 9.24
N SER A 242 7.92 12.49 8.57
CA SER A 242 8.46 12.33 7.22
C SER A 242 9.99 12.41 7.25
N MET A 243 10.65 11.72 6.32
CA MET A 243 12.10 11.74 6.17
C MET A 243 12.48 12.00 4.72
N LYS A 244 12.93 13.20 4.42
CA LYS A 244 13.25 13.67 3.07
C LYS A 244 14.77 13.78 2.89
N THR A 245 15.30 13.27 1.79
CA THR A 245 16.69 13.50 1.40
C THR A 245 16.87 14.97 0.99
N VAL A 246 17.72 15.72 1.69
CA VAL A 246 18.03 17.13 1.39
C VAL A 246 19.36 17.28 0.64
N SER A 247 20.27 16.36 0.87
CA SER A 247 21.53 16.23 0.11
C SER A 247 22.05 14.79 0.25
N PRO A 248 23.01 14.36 -0.57
CA PRO A 248 23.61 13.05 -0.44
C PRO A 248 24.09 12.76 1.00
N GLY A 249 23.50 11.74 1.63
CA GLY A 249 23.86 11.33 2.99
C GLY A 249 23.28 12.19 4.12
N LYS A 250 22.34 13.10 3.82
CA LYS A 250 21.64 13.93 4.82
C LYS A 250 20.14 13.94 4.59
N TRP A 251 19.38 13.86 5.69
CA TRP A 251 17.92 13.78 5.66
C TRP A 251 17.30 14.78 6.62
N GLU A 252 16.28 15.50 6.13
CA GLU A 252 15.36 16.27 6.97
C GLU A 252 14.34 15.30 7.58
N VAL A 253 14.16 15.38 8.89
CA VAL A 253 13.13 14.65 9.63
C VAL A 253 12.14 15.67 10.18
N ARG A 254 10.94 15.69 9.58
CA ARG A 254 9.89 16.64 9.93
C ARG A 254 8.77 15.96 10.72
N PHE A 255 8.32 16.61 11.77
CA PHE A 255 7.23 16.16 12.62
C PHE A 255 5.89 16.76 12.17
N HIS A 256 4.79 16.04 12.35
CA HIS A 256 3.45 16.43 11.91
C HIS A 256 2.41 16.09 12.97
N GLU A 257 1.51 17.01 13.26
CA GLU A 257 0.34 16.74 14.10
C GLU A 257 -0.80 16.12 13.28
N PRO A 258 -1.62 15.20 13.84
CA PRO A 258 -2.84 14.76 13.17
C PRO A 258 -3.85 15.92 13.09
N ASP A 259 -4.56 15.98 11.97
CA ASP A 259 -5.66 16.93 11.80
C ASP A 259 -6.92 16.36 12.45
N LEU A 260 -7.24 16.88 13.64
CA LEU A 260 -8.39 16.48 14.46
C LEU A 260 -9.22 17.72 14.79
N ARG A 261 -10.53 17.63 14.61
CA ARG A 261 -11.46 18.64 15.12
C ARG A 261 -11.62 18.48 16.63
N ASP A 262 -12.05 19.55 17.30
CA ASP A 262 -12.31 19.50 18.73
C ASP A 262 -13.30 18.38 19.08
N GLY A 263 -12.95 17.56 20.07
CA GLY A 263 -13.74 16.41 20.49
C GLY A 263 -13.69 15.17 19.56
N GLU A 264 -13.00 15.24 18.42
CA GLU A 264 -12.90 14.13 17.50
C GLU A 264 -11.93 13.05 18.01
N LYS A 265 -12.34 11.79 17.95
CA LYS A 265 -11.49 10.65 18.35
C LYS A 265 -10.59 10.23 17.20
N LEU A 266 -9.29 10.12 17.48
CA LEU A 266 -8.31 9.63 16.51
C LEU A 266 -8.67 8.21 16.03
N SER A 267 -8.71 8.04 14.73
CA SER A 267 -9.03 6.78 14.04
C SER A 267 -7.92 6.36 13.07
N THR A 268 -8.03 5.16 12.51
CA THR A 268 -7.10 4.70 11.46
C THR A 268 -7.17 5.60 10.21
N ALA A 269 -8.31 6.22 9.92
CA ALA A 269 -8.43 7.18 8.82
C ALA A 269 -7.60 8.45 9.06
N HIS A 270 -7.57 8.95 10.29
CA HIS A 270 -6.69 10.08 10.65
C HIS A 270 -5.20 9.71 10.56
N ILE A 271 -4.84 8.47 10.93
CA ILE A 271 -3.47 7.95 10.74
C ILE A 271 -3.12 7.89 9.25
N ALA A 272 -4.06 7.44 8.40
CA ALA A 272 -3.87 7.42 6.95
C ALA A 272 -3.64 8.83 6.39
N ALA A 273 -4.46 9.80 6.76
CA ALA A 273 -4.31 11.20 6.33
C ALA A 273 -2.98 11.81 6.80
N LEU A 274 -2.56 11.49 8.04
CA LEU A 274 -1.27 11.92 8.59
C LEU A 274 -0.10 11.33 7.80
N LEU A 275 -0.14 10.03 7.50
CA LEU A 275 0.87 9.36 6.67
C LEU A 275 0.85 9.86 5.23
N GLU A 276 -0.32 10.18 4.65
CA GLU A 276 -0.42 10.79 3.33
C GLU A 276 0.29 12.14 3.29
N ARG A 277 0.07 13.01 4.29
CA ARG A 277 0.76 14.31 4.41
C ARG A 277 2.26 14.15 4.56
N ALA A 278 2.72 13.19 5.37
CA ALA A 278 4.14 12.87 5.51
C ALA A 278 4.75 12.39 4.18
N THR A 279 4.06 11.50 3.47
CA THR A 279 4.48 10.97 2.16
C THR A 279 4.61 12.06 1.10
N ARG A 280 3.71 13.05 1.11
CA ARG A 280 3.72 14.18 0.17
C ARG A 280 4.93 15.12 0.34
N GLN A 281 5.67 15.03 1.43
CA GLN A 281 6.90 15.84 1.62
C GLN A 281 7.99 15.50 0.60
N SER A 282 8.07 14.24 0.16
CA SER A 282 8.97 13.83 -0.93
C SER A 282 8.54 12.47 -1.51
N LEU A 283 7.89 12.49 -2.65
CA LEU A 283 7.45 11.25 -3.31
C LEU A 283 8.62 10.38 -3.77
N VAL A 284 9.77 10.97 -4.08
CA VAL A 284 10.96 10.23 -4.52
C VAL A 284 11.63 9.43 -3.40
N ASP A 285 11.46 9.86 -2.15
CA ASP A 285 12.03 9.18 -1.00
C ASP A 285 11.17 8.02 -0.47
N VAL A 286 9.93 7.88 -0.96
CA VAL A 286 9.02 6.82 -0.52
C VAL A 286 9.36 5.48 -1.15
N PHE A 287 9.31 4.42 -0.36
CA PHE A 287 9.55 3.06 -0.82
C PHE A 287 8.32 2.47 -1.54
N TRP A 288 8.07 2.93 -2.78
CA TRP A 288 6.95 2.51 -3.61
C TRP A 288 7.03 1.07 -4.16
N MET A 289 7.99 0.26 -3.70
CA MET A 289 8.17 -1.14 -4.15
C MET A 289 7.10 -2.09 -3.62
N HIS A 290 6.25 -1.65 -2.69
CA HIS A 290 5.10 -2.39 -2.21
C HIS A 290 3.86 -2.01 -3.01
N ASP A 291 3.11 -3.01 -3.46
CA ASP A 291 1.82 -2.83 -4.13
C ASP A 291 0.75 -2.51 -3.07
N LEU A 292 0.55 -1.21 -2.81
CA LEU A 292 -0.28 -0.70 -1.72
C LEU A 292 -1.77 -0.97 -1.98
N TRP A 293 -2.20 -0.84 -3.23
CA TRP A 293 -3.60 -1.03 -3.66
C TRP A 293 -3.81 -2.35 -4.40
N ARG A 294 -3.00 -3.35 -4.07
CA ARG A 294 -3.05 -4.66 -4.71
C ARG A 294 -4.42 -5.28 -4.64
N LEU A 295 -4.96 -5.65 -5.78
CA LEU A 295 -6.19 -6.42 -5.90
C LEU A 295 -5.93 -7.90 -5.59
N ASP A 296 -6.92 -8.56 -5.01
CA ASP A 296 -6.90 -10.03 -4.90
C ASP A 296 -7.08 -10.65 -6.29
N LYS A 297 -6.24 -11.63 -6.64
CA LYS A 297 -6.29 -12.23 -7.98
C LYS A 297 -7.56 -13.04 -8.25
N LYS A 298 -8.21 -13.56 -7.21
CA LYS A 298 -9.43 -14.37 -7.35
C LYS A 298 -10.69 -13.56 -7.11
N ARG A 299 -10.60 -12.55 -6.26
CA ARG A 299 -11.72 -11.71 -5.83
C ARG A 299 -11.34 -10.23 -5.90
N PRO A 300 -11.11 -9.68 -7.11
CA PRO A 300 -10.56 -8.33 -7.29
C PRO A 300 -11.47 -7.22 -6.80
N LEU A 301 -12.79 -7.48 -6.73
CA LEU A 301 -13.78 -6.51 -6.29
C LEU A 301 -14.02 -6.54 -4.78
N GLU A 302 -13.42 -7.51 -4.06
CA GLU A 302 -13.66 -7.68 -2.64
C GLU A 302 -12.97 -6.61 -1.79
N LEU A 303 -13.77 -5.89 -1.00
CA LEU A 303 -13.32 -5.13 0.16
C LEU A 303 -13.72 -5.89 1.42
N SER A 304 -12.90 -6.84 1.86
CA SER A 304 -13.20 -7.62 3.05
C SER A 304 -12.10 -7.57 4.09
N GLY A 305 -12.51 -7.55 5.35
CA GLY A 305 -11.65 -7.72 6.52
C GLY A 305 -11.74 -9.14 7.09
N LYS A 306 -11.01 -9.38 8.18
CA LYS A 306 -10.98 -10.66 8.88
C LYS A 306 -12.34 -11.12 9.41
N LYS A 307 -13.29 -10.20 9.59
CA LYS A 307 -14.62 -10.41 10.17
C LYS A 307 -15.78 -10.28 9.15
N GLY A 308 -15.49 -10.40 7.87
CA GLY A 308 -16.49 -10.26 6.80
C GLY A 308 -16.36 -8.97 6.00
N PRO A 309 -17.43 -8.54 5.30
CA PRO A 309 -17.42 -7.32 4.49
C PRO A 309 -17.00 -6.11 5.32
N LEU A 310 -16.26 -5.23 4.68
CA LEU A 310 -15.75 -4.03 5.35
C LEU A 310 -16.83 -3.00 5.50
N ARG A 311 -17.02 -2.56 6.74
CA ARG A 311 -17.87 -1.43 7.06
C ARG A 311 -17.01 -0.20 7.21
N LEU A 312 -17.17 0.79 6.35
CA LEU A 312 -16.64 2.12 6.56
C LEU A 312 -17.48 2.78 7.67
N LYS A 313 -16.96 2.80 8.87
CA LYS A 313 -17.69 3.35 10.04
C LYS A 313 -17.86 4.87 10.01
N GLN A 314 -17.21 5.56 9.10
CA GLN A 314 -17.27 7.01 8.93
C GLN A 314 -17.14 7.36 7.46
N GLN A 315 -17.87 8.34 6.98
CA GLN A 315 -17.63 8.91 5.66
C GLN A 315 -16.18 9.41 5.61
N PRO A 316 -15.42 9.03 4.55
CA PRO A 316 -14.07 9.55 4.38
C PRO A 316 -14.16 11.07 4.30
N LYS A 317 -13.36 11.78 5.10
CA LYS A 317 -13.21 13.25 5.03
C LYS A 317 -12.61 13.71 3.70
N THR A 318 -11.93 12.82 2.99
CA THR A 318 -11.38 13.05 1.66
C THR A 318 -12.28 12.43 0.62
N SER A 319 -12.54 13.16 -0.47
CA SER A 319 -13.25 12.62 -1.64
C SER A 319 -12.55 11.36 -2.14
N LEU A 320 -13.30 10.26 -2.27
CA LEU A 320 -12.78 9.06 -2.89
C LEU A 320 -12.55 9.34 -4.38
N ARG A 321 -11.43 8.86 -4.90
CA ARG A 321 -11.18 8.82 -6.34
C ARG A 321 -11.92 7.62 -6.92
N PRO A 322 -12.54 7.76 -8.08
CA PRO A 322 -13.21 6.67 -8.74
C PRO A 322 -12.28 5.46 -8.93
N PHE A 323 -12.81 4.26 -8.72
CA PHE A 323 -12.18 3.00 -9.09
C PHE A 323 -12.85 2.51 -10.37
N PRO A 324 -12.31 2.83 -11.56
CA PRO A 324 -12.94 2.50 -12.82
C PRO A 324 -12.83 1.01 -13.10
N ILE A 325 -13.93 0.39 -13.53
CA ILE A 325 -14.00 -1.00 -13.97
C ILE A 325 -14.50 -1.02 -15.40
N LEU A 326 -13.74 -1.60 -16.31
CA LEU A 326 -14.20 -1.85 -17.66
C LEU A 326 -15.07 -3.09 -17.69
N VAL A 327 -16.25 -2.99 -18.30
CA VAL A 327 -17.17 -4.12 -18.45
C VAL A 327 -17.57 -4.25 -19.91
N ARG A 328 -17.12 -5.31 -20.57
CA ARG A 328 -17.59 -5.68 -21.91
C ARG A 328 -18.97 -6.32 -21.79
N ILE A 329 -19.98 -5.61 -22.28
CA ILE A 329 -21.39 -6.02 -22.24
C ILE A 329 -21.80 -6.68 -23.56
N PRO A 330 -22.92 -7.47 -23.59
CA PRO A 330 -23.48 -8.04 -24.82
C PRO A 330 -23.85 -6.98 -25.85
N ASP A 331 -23.74 -7.35 -27.12
CA ASP A 331 -24.03 -6.45 -28.25
C ASP A 331 -25.52 -6.39 -28.59
N ASN A 332 -26.34 -7.31 -28.13
CA ASN A 332 -27.78 -7.34 -28.36
C ASN A 332 -28.58 -7.02 -27.08
N LEU A 333 -29.77 -6.46 -27.26
CA LEU A 333 -30.60 -5.96 -26.17
C LEU A 333 -31.09 -7.08 -25.21
N PRO A 334 -31.55 -8.25 -25.69
CA PRO A 334 -32.02 -9.32 -24.81
C PRO A 334 -30.92 -9.79 -23.82
N ASP A 335 -29.71 -10.05 -24.31
CA ASP A 335 -28.63 -10.53 -23.48
C ASP A 335 -28.07 -9.39 -22.57
N PHE A 336 -28.05 -8.15 -23.06
CA PHE A 336 -27.69 -7.01 -22.22
C PHE A 336 -28.60 -6.88 -20.99
N ARG A 337 -29.93 -7.02 -21.16
CA ARG A 337 -30.89 -6.93 -20.05
C ARG A 337 -30.62 -7.97 -18.96
N GLN A 338 -30.14 -9.16 -19.32
CA GLN A 338 -29.71 -10.17 -18.35
C GLN A 338 -28.50 -9.78 -17.53
N THR A 339 -27.67 -8.86 -18.01
CA THR A 339 -26.49 -8.37 -17.25
C THR A 339 -26.82 -7.25 -16.26
N VAL A 340 -27.96 -6.56 -16.43
CA VAL A 340 -28.33 -5.39 -15.63
C VAL A 340 -28.35 -5.65 -14.12
N PRO A 341 -28.86 -6.78 -13.60
CA PRO A 341 -28.79 -7.09 -12.17
C PRO A 341 -27.35 -7.14 -11.65
N ALA A 342 -26.43 -7.76 -12.41
CA ALA A 342 -25.01 -7.82 -12.05
C ALA A 342 -24.35 -6.42 -12.06
N LEU A 343 -24.63 -5.62 -13.07
CA LEU A 343 -24.14 -4.24 -13.17
C LEU A 343 -24.65 -3.38 -12.01
N LYS A 344 -25.92 -3.50 -11.61
CA LYS A 344 -26.49 -2.84 -10.44
C LYS A 344 -25.78 -3.28 -9.15
N ALA A 345 -25.59 -4.57 -8.96
CA ALA A 345 -24.85 -5.10 -7.82
C ALA A 345 -23.41 -4.57 -7.81
N MET A 346 -22.74 -4.47 -8.96
CA MET A 346 -21.40 -3.87 -9.08
C MET A 346 -21.39 -2.40 -8.66
N SER A 347 -22.27 -1.58 -9.22
CA SER A 347 -22.31 -0.14 -8.93
C SER A 347 -22.56 0.19 -7.45
N THR A 348 -23.19 -0.74 -6.72
CA THR A 348 -23.55 -0.57 -5.29
C THR A 348 -22.63 -1.28 -4.32
N SER A 349 -21.74 -2.18 -4.80
CA SER A 349 -20.88 -3.01 -3.95
C SER A 349 -19.76 -2.25 -3.24
N ARG A 350 -19.26 -1.16 -3.86
CA ARG A 350 -18.21 -0.31 -3.31
C ARG A 350 -18.53 1.16 -3.53
N PRO A 351 -18.25 2.04 -2.57
CA PRO A 351 -18.55 3.47 -2.70
C PRO A 351 -17.65 4.21 -3.71
N ASP A 352 -16.55 3.60 -4.15
CA ASP A 352 -15.58 4.15 -5.07
C ASP A 352 -15.68 3.57 -6.49
N PHE A 353 -16.66 2.68 -6.79
CA PHE A 353 -16.78 2.11 -8.14
C PHE A 353 -17.32 3.11 -9.14
N GLU A 354 -16.70 3.06 -10.33
CA GLU A 354 -17.14 3.73 -11.54
C GLU A 354 -17.19 2.69 -12.67
N LEU A 355 -18.37 2.47 -13.24
CA LEU A 355 -18.55 1.52 -14.33
C LEU A 355 -18.25 2.18 -15.68
N HIS A 356 -17.39 1.55 -16.46
CA HIS A 356 -17.11 1.88 -17.85
C HIS A 356 -17.62 0.72 -18.72
N LEU A 357 -18.78 0.90 -19.34
CA LEU A 357 -19.40 -0.12 -20.19
C LEU A 357 -18.81 -0.02 -21.60
N LEU A 358 -18.31 -1.13 -22.12
CA LEU A 358 -17.83 -1.26 -23.49
C LEU A 358 -18.83 -2.12 -24.28
N GLY A 359 -19.45 -1.55 -25.28
CA GLY A 359 -20.47 -2.22 -26.10
C GLY A 359 -20.64 -1.55 -27.46
N ARG A 360 -21.56 -2.09 -28.29
CA ARG A 360 -21.93 -1.46 -29.55
C ARG A 360 -22.96 -0.37 -29.34
N GLU A 361 -23.00 0.57 -30.26
CA GLU A 361 -23.86 1.75 -30.17
C GLU A 361 -25.34 1.39 -29.98
N GLN A 362 -25.79 0.28 -30.57
CA GLN A 362 -27.20 -0.17 -30.48
C GLN A 362 -27.69 -0.48 -29.05
N VAL A 363 -26.80 -0.75 -28.08
CA VAL A 363 -27.18 -1.01 -26.68
C VAL A 363 -27.01 0.23 -25.79
N ARG A 364 -26.46 1.31 -26.29
CA ARG A 364 -26.17 2.53 -25.50
C ARG A 364 -27.42 3.13 -24.85
N GLN A 365 -28.50 3.27 -25.61
CA GLN A 365 -29.75 3.84 -25.09
C GLN A 365 -30.34 3.02 -23.95
N GLU A 366 -30.34 1.70 -24.10
CA GLU A 366 -30.84 0.79 -23.06
C GLU A 366 -29.92 0.83 -21.82
N ALA A 367 -28.62 0.93 -22.01
CA ALA A 367 -27.67 1.09 -20.90
C ALA A 367 -27.97 2.37 -20.09
N TRP A 368 -28.27 3.48 -20.74
CA TRP A 368 -28.70 4.71 -20.05
C TRP A 368 -30.07 4.57 -19.40
N ALA A 369 -31.04 3.95 -20.09
CA ALA A 369 -32.38 3.70 -19.56
C ALA A 369 -32.37 2.77 -18.32
N SER A 370 -31.32 1.95 -18.13
CA SER A 370 -31.18 1.08 -16.97
C SER A 370 -31.02 1.82 -15.63
N GLY A 371 -30.78 3.14 -15.66
CA GLY A 371 -30.57 3.99 -14.47
C GLY A 371 -29.24 3.73 -13.73
N LEU A 372 -28.31 3.03 -14.37
CA LEU A 372 -26.98 2.80 -13.81
C LEU A 372 -26.09 4.03 -13.96
N PRO A 373 -25.37 4.45 -12.91
CA PRO A 373 -24.31 5.44 -13.05
C PRO A 373 -23.12 4.80 -13.79
N HIS A 374 -22.89 5.18 -15.05
CA HIS A 374 -21.82 4.62 -15.88
C HIS A 374 -21.34 5.59 -16.96
N ALA A 375 -20.12 5.34 -17.45
CA ALA A 375 -19.65 5.84 -18.72
C ALA A 375 -19.80 4.76 -19.81
N PHE A 376 -20.23 5.12 -21.01
CA PHE A 376 -20.35 4.20 -22.14
C PHE A 376 -19.28 4.47 -23.18
N HIS A 377 -18.60 3.42 -23.62
CA HIS A 377 -17.59 3.45 -24.69
C HIS A 377 -18.04 2.56 -25.82
N SER A 378 -17.98 3.09 -27.03
CA SER A 378 -18.26 2.29 -28.23
C SER A 378 -17.04 1.45 -28.59
N VAL A 379 -17.28 0.18 -28.95
CA VAL A 379 -16.22 -0.69 -29.49
C VAL A 379 -15.65 -0.12 -30.78
N GLU A 380 -16.48 0.57 -31.57
CA GLU A 380 -16.14 1.18 -32.84
C GLU A 380 -15.14 2.32 -32.71
N ASP A 381 -15.09 2.99 -31.55
CA ASP A 381 -14.15 4.12 -31.32
C ASP A 381 -12.71 3.64 -31.08
N HIS A 382 -12.51 2.37 -30.77
CA HIS A 382 -11.18 1.79 -30.43
C HIS A 382 -10.41 2.54 -29.33
N VAL A 383 -11.10 3.31 -28.48
CA VAL A 383 -10.50 4.13 -27.42
C VAL A 383 -11.05 3.72 -26.07
N LEU A 384 -10.15 3.41 -25.16
CA LEU A 384 -10.48 3.12 -23.77
C LEU A 384 -9.94 4.22 -22.84
N PRO A 385 -10.63 4.46 -21.71
CA PRO A 385 -10.10 5.35 -20.68
C PRO A 385 -8.76 4.83 -20.16
N PRO A 386 -7.84 5.73 -19.83
CA PRO A 386 -6.55 5.35 -19.27
C PRO A 386 -6.70 4.78 -17.84
N ASN A 387 -5.72 3.97 -17.44
CA ASN A 387 -5.57 3.50 -16.05
C ASN A 387 -6.69 2.60 -15.51
N LEU A 388 -7.32 1.83 -16.35
CA LEU A 388 -8.27 0.79 -15.95
C LEU A 388 -7.54 -0.35 -15.21
N PRO A 389 -7.87 -0.66 -13.95
CA PRO A 389 -7.16 -1.68 -13.17
C PRO A 389 -7.53 -3.11 -13.56
N LEU A 390 -8.72 -3.31 -14.13
CA LEU A 390 -9.21 -4.60 -14.59
C LEU A 390 -10.37 -4.45 -15.59
N ALA A 391 -10.63 -5.49 -16.37
CA ALA A 391 -11.79 -5.63 -17.21
C ALA A 391 -12.58 -6.90 -16.86
N LEU A 392 -13.90 -6.85 -17.07
CA LEU A 392 -14.83 -7.97 -16.93
C LEU A 392 -15.50 -8.23 -18.26
N ILE A 393 -15.83 -9.49 -18.53
CA ILE A 393 -16.67 -9.87 -19.68
C ILE A 393 -17.96 -10.45 -19.15
N LEU A 394 -19.08 -9.83 -19.51
CA LEU A 394 -20.44 -10.27 -19.20
C LEU A 394 -21.18 -10.69 -20.49
N THR A 395 -20.50 -11.42 -21.36
CA THR A 395 -21.07 -12.00 -22.56
C THR A 395 -20.41 -13.33 -22.87
N ASP A 396 -21.12 -14.22 -23.55
CA ASP A 396 -20.60 -15.49 -24.07
C ASP A 396 -20.05 -15.38 -25.50
N ASP A 397 -20.10 -14.20 -26.09
CA ASP A 397 -19.63 -13.95 -27.45
C ASP A 397 -18.08 -13.92 -27.47
N GLU A 398 -17.48 -14.94 -28.08
CA GLU A 398 -16.03 -15.03 -28.27
C GLU A 398 -15.46 -13.89 -29.11
N ARG A 399 -16.26 -13.31 -30.03
CA ARG A 399 -15.83 -12.15 -30.82
C ARG A 399 -15.66 -10.93 -29.92
N ALA A 400 -16.63 -10.69 -29.05
CA ALA A 400 -16.53 -9.61 -28.05
C ALA A 400 -15.33 -9.78 -27.10
N ALA A 401 -15.01 -11.03 -26.75
CA ALA A 401 -13.83 -11.34 -25.96
C ALA A 401 -12.52 -11.01 -26.70
N ARG A 402 -12.43 -11.39 -27.99
CA ARG A 402 -11.26 -11.06 -28.83
C ARG A 402 -11.10 -9.55 -29.01
N GLU A 403 -12.16 -8.83 -29.29
CA GLU A 403 -12.15 -7.36 -29.42
C GLU A 403 -11.60 -6.71 -28.14
N LEU A 404 -12.07 -7.12 -26.96
CA LEU A 404 -11.54 -6.60 -25.71
C LEU A 404 -10.06 -6.95 -25.51
N GLY A 405 -9.64 -8.18 -25.84
CA GLY A 405 -8.26 -8.61 -25.74
C GLY A 405 -7.29 -7.80 -26.61
N HIS A 406 -7.75 -7.26 -27.72
CA HIS A 406 -6.97 -6.34 -28.57
C HIS A 406 -6.92 -4.90 -28.00
N LEU A 407 -7.96 -4.46 -27.31
CA LEU A 407 -8.08 -3.11 -26.80
C LEU A 407 -7.49 -2.93 -25.39
N TYR A 408 -7.38 -4.01 -24.62
CA TYR A 408 -7.01 -3.93 -23.21
C TYR A 408 -5.95 -4.96 -22.81
N GLU A 409 -4.82 -4.49 -22.28
CA GLU A 409 -3.68 -5.32 -21.88
C GLU A 409 -3.69 -5.74 -20.39
N GLY A 410 -4.58 -5.18 -19.58
CA GLY A 410 -4.67 -5.47 -18.15
C GLY A 410 -5.38 -6.80 -17.84
N PRO A 411 -5.59 -7.12 -16.56
CA PRO A 411 -6.29 -8.34 -16.15
C PRO A 411 -7.73 -8.39 -16.66
N ILE A 412 -8.11 -9.45 -17.38
CA ILE A 412 -9.46 -9.68 -17.91
C ILE A 412 -10.08 -10.88 -17.19
N TYR A 413 -11.26 -10.69 -16.60
CA TYR A 413 -12.03 -11.73 -15.91
C TYR A 413 -13.22 -12.16 -16.76
N SER A 414 -13.30 -13.47 -17.07
CA SER A 414 -14.33 -14.04 -17.93
C SER A 414 -14.69 -15.46 -17.54
N LEU A 415 -15.80 -15.95 -18.07
CA LEU A 415 -16.12 -17.38 -18.02
C LEU A 415 -15.11 -18.19 -18.85
N PRO A 416 -14.84 -19.49 -18.49
CA PRO A 416 -13.85 -20.30 -19.19
C PRO A 416 -14.11 -20.44 -20.70
N GLY A 417 -15.36 -20.52 -21.13
CA GLY A 417 -15.75 -20.65 -22.54
C GLY A 417 -15.45 -19.43 -23.42
N THR A 418 -15.25 -18.25 -22.82
CA THR A 418 -14.93 -17.01 -23.54
C THR A 418 -13.47 -16.59 -23.41
N MET A 419 -12.65 -17.37 -22.70
CA MET A 419 -11.24 -17.07 -22.53
C MET A 419 -10.45 -17.17 -23.84
N GLN A 420 -9.51 -16.22 -24.01
CA GLN A 420 -8.49 -16.28 -25.05
C GLN A 420 -7.14 -16.70 -24.45
N SER A 421 -6.17 -17.04 -25.31
CA SER A 421 -4.79 -17.32 -24.87
C SER A 421 -4.11 -16.03 -24.38
N GLY A 422 -3.46 -16.10 -23.22
CA GLY A 422 -2.66 -14.98 -22.69
C GLY A 422 -2.62 -14.95 -21.15
N ASP A 423 -1.56 -14.37 -20.60
CA ASP A 423 -1.31 -14.32 -19.15
C ASP A 423 -2.22 -13.34 -18.40
N ASN A 424 -2.94 -12.47 -19.10
CA ASN A 424 -3.85 -11.48 -18.53
C ASN A 424 -5.27 -12.03 -18.26
N TRP A 425 -5.64 -13.19 -18.84
CA TRP A 425 -6.95 -13.81 -18.66
C TRP A 425 -7.08 -14.52 -17.33
N ARG A 426 -8.24 -14.36 -16.69
CA ARG A 426 -8.56 -14.90 -15.36
C ARG A 426 -9.92 -15.59 -15.40
N PRO A 427 -9.97 -16.94 -15.25
CA PRO A 427 -11.25 -17.67 -15.29
C PRO A 427 -12.09 -17.39 -14.04
N VAL A 428 -13.40 -17.25 -14.24
CA VAL A 428 -14.43 -17.22 -13.21
C VAL A 428 -15.24 -18.50 -13.31
N THR A 429 -15.01 -19.46 -12.41
CA THR A 429 -15.72 -20.73 -12.41
C THR A 429 -17.04 -20.62 -11.64
N LEU A 430 -18.14 -20.91 -12.29
CA LEU A 430 -19.47 -21.00 -11.69
C LEU A 430 -19.75 -22.42 -11.14
N ILE A 431 -20.64 -22.51 -10.16
CA ILE A 431 -21.10 -23.76 -9.60
C ILE A 431 -22.46 -24.07 -10.25
N SER A 432 -22.50 -25.07 -11.17
CA SER A 432 -23.69 -25.64 -11.81
C SER A 432 -24.57 -24.73 -12.69
N GLU A 433 -25.62 -25.30 -13.25
CA GLU A 433 -26.58 -24.67 -14.15
C GLU A 433 -27.39 -23.58 -13.45
N LEU A 434 -27.13 -22.32 -13.81
CA LEU A 434 -27.85 -21.14 -13.33
C LEU A 434 -28.76 -20.61 -14.44
N LEU A 435 -29.86 -19.98 -14.06
CA LEU A 435 -30.66 -19.18 -15.00
C LEU A 435 -29.79 -18.07 -15.61
N PRO A 436 -30.01 -17.65 -16.85
CA PRO A 436 -29.19 -16.67 -17.52
C PRO A 436 -28.99 -15.36 -16.75
N GLU A 437 -30.05 -14.84 -16.12
CA GLU A 437 -30.01 -13.62 -15.28
C GLU A 437 -29.23 -13.79 -13.97
N ASP A 438 -29.30 -14.97 -13.35
CA ASP A 438 -28.54 -15.29 -12.12
C ASP A 438 -27.05 -15.54 -12.41
N ARG A 439 -26.74 -15.99 -13.61
CA ARG A 439 -25.39 -16.34 -14.02
C ARG A 439 -24.43 -15.16 -13.90
N TRP A 440 -24.80 -14.01 -14.43
CA TRP A 440 -23.96 -12.82 -14.37
C TRP A 440 -23.85 -12.25 -12.97
N LEU A 441 -24.91 -12.32 -12.18
CA LEU A 441 -24.87 -11.95 -10.77
C LEU A 441 -23.94 -12.87 -9.99
N GLU A 442 -23.90 -14.16 -10.28
CA GLU A 442 -22.98 -15.10 -9.64
C GLU A 442 -21.52 -14.84 -10.08
N VAL A 443 -21.27 -14.45 -11.33
CA VAL A 443 -19.94 -13.95 -11.77
C VAL A 443 -19.49 -12.80 -10.87
N ALA A 444 -20.35 -11.83 -10.66
CA ALA A 444 -20.06 -10.69 -9.81
C ALA A 444 -19.76 -11.12 -8.35
N ARG A 445 -20.55 -12.03 -7.78
CA ARG A 445 -20.32 -12.59 -6.43
C ARG A 445 -18.99 -13.34 -6.32
N LYS A 446 -18.62 -14.15 -7.33
CA LYS A 446 -17.32 -14.84 -7.37
C LYS A 446 -16.15 -13.87 -7.39
N LEU A 447 -16.32 -12.74 -8.04
CA LEU A 447 -15.31 -11.67 -8.05
C LEU A 447 -15.22 -10.88 -6.74
N GLY A 448 -16.08 -11.17 -5.80
CA GLY A 448 -15.98 -10.60 -4.43
C GLY A 448 -17.04 -9.57 -4.10
N MET A 449 -18.10 -9.49 -4.87
CA MET A 449 -19.24 -8.65 -4.54
C MET A 449 -20.10 -9.28 -3.45
N HIS A 450 -20.72 -8.45 -2.64
CA HIS A 450 -21.58 -8.87 -1.54
C HIS A 450 -23.03 -8.49 -1.82
N ASP A 451 -23.95 -9.37 -1.44
CA ASP A 451 -25.38 -9.17 -1.47
C ASP A 451 -25.90 -9.27 -0.02
N PRO A 452 -26.67 -8.33 0.50
CA PRO A 452 -27.18 -7.10 -0.13
C PRO A 452 -26.11 -6.03 -0.33
N PRO A 453 -26.39 -5.02 -1.22
CA PRO A 453 -25.43 -3.97 -1.53
C PRO A 453 -25.00 -3.21 -0.28
N LEU A 454 -23.71 -2.91 -0.23
CA LEU A 454 -23.02 -2.36 0.97
C LEU A 454 -23.42 -0.91 1.32
N ARG A 455 -24.29 -0.24 0.54
CA ARG A 455 -24.63 1.18 0.72
C ARG A 455 -25.28 1.52 2.05
N GLU A 456 -26.13 0.66 2.60
CA GLU A 456 -26.82 0.96 3.86
C GLU A 456 -25.99 0.67 5.12
N THR A 457 -24.83 0.03 4.97
CA THR A 457 -24.01 -0.43 6.11
C THR A 457 -22.70 0.35 6.25
N TYR A 458 -22.41 1.33 5.38
CA TYR A 458 -21.11 2.01 5.31
C TYR A 458 -21.11 3.50 5.62
N LEU A 459 -22.27 4.10 5.84
CA LEU A 459 -22.40 5.50 6.21
C LEU A 459 -22.47 5.71 7.72
#